data_15f0d642886c0ee1c78e34777fb2e05a
#
_entry.id   15f0d642886c0ee1c78e34777fb2e05a
#
_cell.length_a   1.000
_cell.length_b   1.000
_cell.length_c   1.000
_cell.angle_alpha   90.00
_cell.angle_beta   90.00
_cell.angle_gamma   90.00
#
_symmetry.space_group_name_H-M   'P 1'
#
loop_
_entity.id
_entity.type
_entity.pdbx_description
1 polymer ?
#
loop_
_entity_poly.entity_id
_entity_poly.type
_entity_poly.pdbx_seq_one_letter_code
_entity_poly.pdbx_strand_id
1 'polypeptide(L)'
;MNVNTLELEPHLQRQVDAGSSGTDILHGHLKVLMLDAERELEEAQRVEDETEEAIDSMERKYWEGQVDALTYIYQMTYALAFAIDERTKKN
;
A
#
# COMPACT_ATOMS: atom_id res chain seq x y z
N MET A 1 18.55 6.99 -12.19
CA MET A 1 17.94 5.71 -12.56
C MET A 1 17.08 5.88 -13.79
N ASN A 2 17.17 4.98 -14.74
CA ASN A 2 16.33 5.01 -15.94
C ASN A 2 15.08 4.17 -15.68
N VAL A 3 13.90 4.82 -15.67
CA VAL A 3 12.64 4.13 -15.39
C VAL A 3 12.31 3.05 -16.41
N ASN A 4 12.85 3.17 -17.63
CA ASN A 4 12.60 2.16 -18.68
C ASN A 4 13.27 0.81 -18.39
N THR A 5 14.19 0.76 -17.42
CA THR A 5 14.87 -0.48 -17.04
C THR A 5 14.30 -1.09 -15.75
N LEU A 6 13.29 -0.47 -15.15
CA LEU A 6 12.66 -1.04 -13.96
C LEU A 6 11.87 -2.29 -14.34
N GLU A 7 12.08 -3.34 -13.58
CA GLU A 7 11.36 -4.59 -13.76
C GLU A 7 10.26 -4.72 -12.72
N LEU A 8 9.14 -5.28 -13.12
CA LEU A 8 8.07 -5.57 -12.20
C LEU A 8 8.42 -6.77 -11.33
N GLU A 9 7.97 -6.73 -10.10
CA GLU A 9 8.06 -7.90 -9.24
C GLU A 9 7.29 -9.06 -9.89
N PRO A 10 7.77 -10.31 -9.73
CA PRO A 10 7.17 -11.45 -10.44
C PRO A 10 5.65 -11.60 -10.23
N HIS A 11 5.16 -11.34 -9.01
CA HIS A 11 3.72 -11.48 -8.75
C HIS A 11 2.90 -10.42 -9.48
N LEU A 12 3.46 -9.22 -9.67
CA LEU A 12 2.78 -8.16 -10.43
C LEU A 12 2.79 -8.49 -11.91
N GLN A 13 3.91 -9.01 -12.41
CA GLN A 13 4.02 -9.42 -13.81
C GLN A 13 3.00 -10.51 -14.13
N ARG A 14 2.81 -11.47 -13.21
CA ARG A 14 1.81 -12.52 -13.43
C ARG A 14 0.39 -11.96 -13.55
N GLN A 15 0.07 -10.92 -12.79
CA GLN A 15 -1.24 -10.28 -12.87
C GLN A 15 -1.43 -9.55 -14.20
N VAL A 16 -0.38 -8.89 -14.69
CA VAL A 16 -0.40 -8.25 -16.01
C VAL A 16 -0.65 -9.31 -17.09
N ASP A 17 0.10 -10.41 -17.03
CA ASP A 17 -0.01 -11.49 -18.01
C ASP A 17 -1.38 -12.18 -17.97
N ALA A 18 -2.01 -12.20 -16.80
CA ALA A 18 -3.36 -12.76 -16.64
C ALA A 18 -4.46 -11.81 -17.11
N GLY A 19 -4.11 -10.59 -17.51
CA GLY A 19 -5.08 -9.63 -18.03
C GLY A 19 -5.79 -8.79 -16.98
N SER A 20 -5.29 -8.77 -15.74
CA SER A 20 -5.86 -7.93 -14.70
C SER A 20 -5.69 -6.45 -15.01
N SER A 21 -6.67 -5.62 -14.64
CA SER A 21 -6.58 -4.19 -14.89
C SER A 21 -5.51 -3.54 -14.03
N GLY A 22 -4.92 -2.45 -14.52
CA GLY A 22 -3.91 -1.72 -13.75
C GLY A 22 -4.43 -1.22 -12.42
N THR A 23 -5.69 -0.79 -12.38
CA THR A 23 -6.33 -0.31 -11.16
C THR A 23 -6.44 -1.42 -10.12
N ASP A 24 -6.86 -2.61 -10.54
CA ASP A 24 -6.98 -3.76 -9.63
C ASP A 24 -5.64 -4.23 -9.13
N ILE A 25 -4.64 -4.27 -10.00
CA ILE A 25 -3.27 -4.66 -9.63
C ILE A 25 -2.72 -3.69 -8.57
N LEU A 26 -2.84 -2.40 -8.83
CA LEU A 26 -2.35 -1.37 -7.92
C LEU A 26 -3.08 -1.42 -6.58
N HIS A 27 -4.40 -1.54 -6.61
CA HIS A 27 -5.20 -1.61 -5.39
C HIS A 27 -4.80 -2.80 -4.52
N GLY A 28 -4.62 -3.97 -5.11
CA GLY A 28 -4.21 -5.16 -4.38
C GLY A 28 -2.81 -5.01 -3.79
N HIS A 29 -1.89 -4.42 -4.53
CA HIS A 29 -0.52 -4.18 -4.05
C HIS A 29 -0.50 -3.19 -2.89
N LEU A 30 -1.29 -2.11 -2.99
CA LEU A 30 -1.41 -1.12 -1.92
C LEU A 30 -1.99 -1.72 -0.64
N LYS A 31 -2.92 -2.67 -0.76
CA LYS A 31 -3.46 -3.37 0.40
C LYS A 31 -2.37 -4.10 1.16
N VAL A 32 -1.51 -4.82 0.44
CA VAL A 32 -0.39 -5.54 1.05
C VAL A 32 0.56 -4.58 1.75
N LEU A 33 0.92 -3.48 1.07
CA LEU A 33 1.83 -2.47 1.65
C LEU A 33 1.23 -1.84 2.91
N MET A 34 -0.08 -1.55 2.88
CA MET A 34 -0.78 -0.97 4.02
C MET A 34 -0.78 -1.91 5.22
N LEU A 35 -1.09 -3.20 4.99
CA LEU A 35 -1.10 -4.19 6.06
C LEU A 35 0.29 -4.41 6.64
N ASP A 36 1.33 -4.40 5.81
CA ASP A 36 2.71 -4.51 6.28
C ASP A 36 3.09 -3.30 7.13
N ALA A 37 2.71 -2.10 6.69
CA ALA A 37 2.98 -0.88 7.45
C ALA A 37 2.25 -0.87 8.79
N GLU A 38 1.01 -1.37 8.84
CA GLU A 38 0.26 -1.49 10.09
C GLU A 38 0.95 -2.42 11.08
N ARG A 39 1.51 -3.55 10.59
CA ARG A 39 2.28 -4.46 11.44
C ARG A 39 3.53 -3.80 11.99
N GLU A 40 4.25 -3.05 11.15
CA GLU A 40 5.44 -2.33 11.57
C GLU A 40 5.09 -1.25 12.61
N LEU A 41 3.95 -0.58 12.43
CA LEU A 41 3.48 0.42 13.38
C LEU A 41 3.18 -0.22 14.74
N GLU A 42 2.50 -1.36 14.76
CA GLU A 42 2.22 -2.08 16.01
C GLU A 42 3.50 -2.44 16.74
N GLU A 43 4.50 -2.94 16.01
CA GLU A 43 5.79 -3.29 16.59
C GLU A 43 6.52 -2.06 17.12
N ALA A 44 6.49 -0.95 16.36
CA ALA A 44 7.14 0.29 16.77
C ALA A 44 6.49 0.86 18.04
N GLN A 45 5.15 0.76 18.15
CA GLN A 45 4.43 1.19 19.34
C GLN A 45 4.80 0.34 20.55
N ARG A 46 4.92 -0.96 20.38
CA ARG A 46 5.32 -1.88 21.44
C ARG A 46 6.71 -1.54 21.94
N VAL A 47 7.65 -1.31 21.05
CA VAL A 47 9.03 -0.98 21.41
C VAL A 47 9.08 0.36 22.14
N GLU A 48 8.36 1.37 21.62
CA GLU A 48 8.30 2.69 22.26
C GLU A 48 7.77 2.59 23.69
N ASP A 49 6.72 1.79 23.91
CA ASP A 49 6.14 1.62 25.24
C ASP A 49 7.10 0.93 26.20
N GLU A 50 7.97 0.05 25.71
CA GLU A 50 8.94 -0.65 26.55
C GLU A 50 10.16 0.20 26.88
N THR A 51 10.67 0.97 25.92
CA THR A 51 11.95 1.67 26.06
C THR A 51 11.81 3.13 26.48
N GLU A 52 10.72 3.76 26.05
CA GLU A 52 10.46 5.19 26.26
C GLU A 52 11.57 6.08 25.71
N GLU A 53 12.32 5.61 24.70
CA GLU A 53 13.41 6.37 24.10
C GLU A 53 12.92 7.21 22.91
N ALA A 54 13.55 8.39 22.73
CA ALA A 54 13.17 9.32 21.68
C ALA A 54 13.29 8.73 20.28
N ILE A 55 14.31 7.88 20.05
CA ILE A 55 14.51 7.27 18.73
C ILE A 55 13.35 6.31 18.39
N ASP A 56 12.81 5.63 19.40
CA ASP A 56 11.68 4.72 19.19
C ASP A 56 10.40 5.48 18.93
N SER A 57 10.26 6.69 19.50
CA SER A 57 9.14 7.58 19.16
C SER A 57 9.22 8.06 17.71
N MET A 58 10.42 8.33 17.21
CA MET A 58 10.61 8.73 15.82
C MET A 58 10.26 7.58 14.87
N GLU A 59 10.64 6.36 15.22
CA GLU A 59 10.30 5.17 14.45
C GLU A 59 8.79 4.98 14.38
N ARG A 60 8.09 5.12 15.51
CA ARG A 60 6.63 5.03 15.55
C ARG A 60 5.98 6.09 14.65
N LYS A 61 6.46 7.34 14.74
CA LYS A 61 5.91 8.44 13.91
C LYS A 61 6.13 8.19 12.44
N TYR A 62 7.27 7.61 12.07
CA TYR A 62 7.54 7.26 10.67
C TYR A 62 6.47 6.28 10.16
N TRP A 63 6.20 5.23 10.92
CA TRP A 63 5.22 4.22 10.50
C TRP A 63 3.79 4.75 10.53
N GLU A 64 3.45 5.66 11.46
CA GLU A 64 2.16 6.35 11.45
C GLU A 64 1.96 7.09 10.13
N GLY A 65 2.98 7.83 9.69
CA GLY A 65 2.92 8.54 8.41
C GLY A 65 2.75 7.61 7.23
N GLN A 66 3.46 6.47 7.24
CA GLN A 66 3.33 5.46 6.17
C GLN A 66 1.93 4.87 6.15
N VAL A 67 1.38 4.50 7.30
CA VAL A 67 0.02 3.95 7.38
C VAL A 67 -1.00 4.97 6.88
N ASP A 68 -0.88 6.23 7.30
CA ASP A 68 -1.81 7.29 6.88
C ASP A 68 -1.78 7.49 5.37
N ALA A 69 -0.60 7.57 4.79
CA ALA A 69 -0.45 7.79 3.35
C ALA A 69 -0.98 6.59 2.55
N LEU A 70 -0.62 5.38 2.97
CA LEU A 70 -1.04 4.16 2.27
C LEU A 70 -2.54 3.94 2.39
N THR A 71 -3.12 4.23 3.55
CA THR A 71 -4.56 4.11 3.76
C THR A 71 -5.33 5.07 2.86
N TYR A 72 -4.85 6.32 2.75
CA TYR A 72 -5.48 7.30 1.86
C TYR A 72 -5.45 6.84 0.41
N ILE A 73 -4.29 6.39 -0.07
CA ILE A 73 -4.14 5.93 -1.45
C ILE A 73 -4.97 4.66 -1.69
N TYR A 74 -4.99 3.75 -0.73
CA TYR A 74 -5.79 2.53 -0.83
C TYR A 74 -7.29 2.86 -0.98
N GLN A 75 -7.79 3.78 -0.16
CA GLN A 75 -9.18 4.21 -0.24
C GLN A 75 -9.50 4.86 -1.58
N MET A 76 -8.57 5.67 -2.09
CA MET A 76 -8.73 6.33 -3.39
C MET A 76 -8.78 5.30 -4.53
N THR A 77 -7.89 4.31 -4.52
CA THR A 77 -7.90 3.28 -5.57
C THR A 77 -9.14 2.38 -5.46
N TYR A 78 -9.65 2.15 -4.25
CA TYR A 78 -10.90 1.41 -4.07
C TYR A 78 -12.06 2.17 -4.73
N ALA A 79 -12.19 3.47 -4.42
CA ALA A 79 -13.24 4.30 -4.98
C ALA A 79 -13.14 4.39 -6.52
N LEU A 80 -11.90 4.51 -7.03
CA LEU A 80 -11.66 4.56 -8.46
C LEU A 80 -12.05 3.26 -9.15
N ALA A 81 -11.63 2.13 -8.59
CA ALA A 81 -11.96 0.81 -9.14
C ALA A 81 -13.47 0.59 -9.16
N PHE A 82 -14.16 0.98 -8.09
CA PHE A 82 -15.61 0.88 -8.00
C PHE A 82 -16.29 1.74 -9.08
N ALA A 83 -15.83 2.98 -9.26
CA ALA A 83 -16.41 3.89 -10.24
C ALA A 83 -16.22 3.37 -11.66
N ILE A 84 -15.06 2.80 -11.98
CA ILE A 84 -14.79 2.21 -13.28
C ILE A 84 -15.71 1.01 -13.53
N ASP A 85 -15.87 0.15 -12.52
CA ASP A 85 -16.71 -1.04 -12.60
C ASP A 85 -18.17 -0.65 -12.85
N GLU A 86 -18.67 0.34 -12.13
CA GLU A 86 -20.05 0.84 -12.30
C GLU A 86 -20.26 1.42 -13.69
N ARG A 87 -19.28 2.16 -14.20
CA ARG A 87 -19.35 2.71 -15.56
C ARG A 87 -19.43 1.60 -16.62
N THR A 88 -18.65 0.56 -16.44
CA THR A 88 -18.62 -0.59 -17.36
C THR A 88 -19.96 -1.31 -17.35
N LYS A 89 -20.59 -1.48 -16.19
CA LYS A 89 -21.89 -2.15 -16.07
C LYS A 89 -23.02 -1.40 -16.77
N LYS A 90 -22.91 -0.08 -16.86
CA LYS A 90 -23.95 0.74 -17.48
C LYS A 90 -23.89 0.73 -19.01
N ASN A 91 -22.81 0.26 -19.55
CA ASN A 91 -22.63 0.15 -20.99
C ASN A 91 -22.95 -1.26 -21.47
#